data_34fef68635cc36ff194a0bad7d36f229
#
_entry.id   34fef68635cc36ff194a0bad7d36f229
#
_cell.length_a   1.000
_cell.length_b   1.000
_cell.length_c   1.000
_cell.angle_alpha   90.00
_cell.angle_beta   90.00
_cell.angle_gamma   90.00
#
_symmetry.space_group_name_H-M   'P 1'
#
loop_
_entity.id
_entity.type
_entity.pdbx_description
1 polymer ?
#
loop_
_entity_poly.entity_id
_entity_poly.type
_entity_poly.pdbx_seq_one_letter_code
_entity_poly.pdbx_strand_id
1 'polypeptide(L)'
;IVELKDSKKEKLSYNQVLFGSIVNLKSSGQIPENITMRQAVATVLDEIGNKNVQTVQIGNSIFVGTFTPEKNNMYVRVYNMDVGRNLIDNMYNYAAFLQKKGVAFVSAYIEDERLLPGLRVLQRRLEKKGTGLDVVELETGDGFGMFIKFGKQSLRKAA
;
A
#
# COMPACT_ATOMS: atom_id res chain seq x y z
N ILE A 1 -13.42 -8.29 -2.88
CA ILE A 1 -12.23 -7.61 -3.38
C ILE A 1 -12.58 -6.70 -4.55
N VAL A 2 -11.99 -5.54 -4.56
CA VAL A 2 -12.12 -4.58 -5.65
C VAL A 2 -10.96 -4.75 -6.61
N GLU A 3 -11.25 -4.78 -7.91
CA GLU A 3 -10.24 -4.95 -8.92
C GLU A 3 -10.30 -3.78 -9.91
N LEU A 4 -9.18 -3.08 -10.08
CA LEU A 4 -9.07 -1.95 -10.98
C LEU A 4 -8.20 -2.32 -12.18
N LYS A 5 -8.74 -2.09 -13.37
CA LYS A 5 -7.99 -2.31 -14.60
C LYS A 5 -6.94 -1.24 -14.77
N ASP A 6 -5.72 -1.64 -14.93
CA ASP A 6 -4.65 -0.67 -15.03
C ASP A 6 -3.46 -1.11 -15.85
N SER A 7 -3.19 -2.39 -15.93
CA SER A 7 -1.91 -2.84 -16.42
C SER A 7 -1.95 -3.31 -17.86
N LYS A 8 -0.92 -2.93 -18.61
CA LYS A 8 -0.65 -3.46 -19.94
C LYS A 8 0.10 -4.80 -19.86
N LYS A 9 0.56 -5.16 -18.65
CA LYS A 9 1.24 -6.43 -18.41
C LYS A 9 0.22 -7.53 -18.20
N GLU A 10 0.70 -8.77 -18.33
CA GLU A 10 -0.06 -9.94 -17.96
C GLU A 10 -0.48 -9.81 -16.49
N LYS A 11 -1.77 -9.92 -16.25
CA LYS A 11 -2.33 -9.77 -14.93
C LYS A 11 -2.42 -11.11 -14.23
N LEU A 12 -1.82 -11.20 -13.06
CA LEU A 12 -1.91 -12.38 -12.22
C LEU A 12 -3.25 -12.39 -11.48
N SER A 13 -3.72 -13.57 -11.12
CA SER A 13 -4.92 -13.70 -10.29
C SER A 13 -4.64 -13.18 -8.88
N TYR A 14 -5.71 -12.89 -8.15
CA TYR A 14 -5.63 -12.48 -6.76
C TYR A 14 -4.78 -13.47 -5.93
N ASN A 15 -5.06 -14.76 -6.05
CA ASN A 15 -4.33 -15.76 -5.29
C ASN A 15 -2.85 -15.83 -5.70
N GLN A 16 -2.56 -15.71 -6.98
CA GLN A 16 -1.17 -15.69 -7.45
C GLN A 16 -0.39 -14.51 -6.87
N VAL A 17 -1.00 -13.33 -6.84
CA VAL A 17 -0.36 -12.15 -6.26
C VAL A 17 -0.18 -12.33 -4.76
N LEU A 18 -1.22 -12.74 -4.07
CA LEU A 18 -1.18 -12.88 -2.61
C LEU A 18 -0.15 -13.91 -2.17
N PHE A 19 -0.25 -15.12 -2.66
CA PHE A 19 0.66 -16.19 -2.25
C PHE A 19 2.07 -15.97 -2.75
N GLY A 20 2.21 -15.48 -3.99
CA GLY A 20 3.52 -15.17 -4.55
C GLY A 20 4.25 -14.10 -3.75
N SER A 21 3.55 -13.05 -3.34
CA SER A 21 4.16 -12.00 -2.52
C SER A 21 4.58 -12.52 -1.15
N ILE A 22 3.78 -13.39 -0.53
CA ILE A 22 4.14 -13.98 0.77
C ILE A 22 5.38 -14.87 0.63
N VAL A 23 5.46 -15.65 -0.45
CA VAL A 23 6.65 -16.46 -0.74
C VAL A 23 7.89 -15.56 -0.86
N ASN A 24 7.77 -14.44 -1.57
CA ASN A 24 8.87 -13.51 -1.74
C ASN A 24 9.29 -12.87 -0.40
N LEU A 25 8.34 -12.52 0.43
CA LEU A 25 8.64 -11.99 1.77
C LEU A 25 9.39 -13.01 2.63
N LYS A 26 8.99 -14.27 2.56
CA LYS A 26 9.67 -15.33 3.28
C LYS A 26 11.09 -15.55 2.76
N SER A 27 11.25 -15.59 1.44
CA SER A 27 12.54 -15.81 0.81
C SER A 27 13.53 -14.68 1.05
N SER A 28 13.03 -13.45 1.21
CA SER A 28 13.87 -12.28 1.45
C SER A 28 14.16 -12.03 2.92
N GLY A 29 13.67 -12.91 3.80
CA GLY A 29 13.93 -12.79 5.23
C GLY A 29 13.05 -11.80 5.97
N GLN A 30 12.04 -11.23 5.30
CA GLN A 30 11.12 -10.29 5.95
C GLN A 30 10.09 -10.99 6.83
N ILE A 31 9.91 -12.29 6.64
CA ILE A 31 9.14 -13.13 7.55
C ILE A 31 10.14 -13.96 8.36
N PRO A 32 10.08 -13.93 9.69
CA PRO A 32 11.01 -14.69 10.52
C PRO A 32 11.04 -16.17 10.19
N GLU A 33 12.22 -16.79 10.32
CA GLU A 33 12.40 -18.21 9.96
C GLU A 33 11.50 -19.16 10.76
N ASN A 34 11.18 -18.80 11.99
CA ASN A 34 10.32 -19.61 12.85
C ASN A 34 8.84 -19.55 12.46
N ILE A 35 8.48 -18.67 11.53
CA ILE A 35 7.13 -18.59 11.00
C ILE A 35 7.06 -19.39 9.71
N THR A 36 6.22 -20.42 9.69
CA THR A 36 6.05 -21.24 8.49
C THR A 36 5.22 -20.52 7.44
N MET A 37 5.29 -20.97 6.19
CA MET A 37 4.43 -20.43 5.13
C MET A 37 2.96 -20.56 5.49
N ARG A 38 2.57 -21.68 6.08
CA ARG A 38 1.18 -21.89 6.50
C ARG A 38 0.74 -20.86 7.53
N GLN A 39 1.61 -20.56 8.50
CA GLN A 39 1.32 -19.56 9.53
C GLN A 39 1.24 -18.16 8.93
N ALA A 40 2.15 -17.82 8.03
CA ALA A 40 2.14 -16.52 7.38
C ALA A 40 0.88 -16.32 6.55
N VAL A 41 0.49 -17.33 5.75
CA VAL A 41 -0.72 -17.27 4.95
C VAL A 41 -1.96 -17.14 5.84
N ALA A 42 -2.03 -17.93 6.91
CA ALA A 42 -3.16 -17.87 7.84
C ALA A 42 -3.29 -16.47 8.46
N THR A 43 -2.18 -15.85 8.85
CA THR A 43 -2.18 -14.51 9.43
C THR A 43 -2.72 -13.48 8.44
N VAL A 44 -2.26 -13.55 7.19
CA VAL A 44 -2.72 -12.64 6.15
C VAL A 44 -4.21 -12.82 5.84
N LEU A 45 -4.67 -14.07 5.76
CA LEU A 45 -6.08 -14.35 5.50
C LEU A 45 -6.97 -13.86 6.65
N ASP A 46 -6.52 -13.99 7.88
CA ASP A 46 -7.23 -13.44 9.04
C ASP A 46 -7.35 -11.93 8.95
N GLU A 47 -6.26 -11.26 8.60
CA GLU A 47 -6.24 -9.81 8.44
C GLU A 47 -7.23 -9.36 7.37
N ILE A 48 -7.18 -10.02 6.21
CA ILE A 48 -8.06 -9.68 5.08
C ILE A 48 -9.53 -9.93 5.41
N GLY A 49 -9.81 -10.93 6.23
CA GLY A 49 -11.17 -11.26 6.64
C GLY A 49 -11.78 -10.35 7.69
N ASN A 50 -11.02 -9.40 8.22
CA ASN A 50 -11.51 -8.48 9.24
C ASN A 50 -12.51 -7.47 8.63
N LYS A 51 -13.56 -7.14 9.38
CA LYS A 51 -14.62 -6.22 8.92
C LYS A 51 -14.13 -4.82 8.55
N ASN A 52 -13.08 -4.35 9.20
CA ASN A 52 -12.55 -3.00 8.99
C ASN A 52 -11.49 -2.94 7.92
N VAL A 53 -11.29 -4.03 7.20
CA VAL A 53 -10.24 -4.15 6.20
C VAL A 53 -10.85 -4.17 4.80
N GLN A 54 -10.31 -3.33 3.93
CA GLN A 54 -10.67 -3.29 2.52
C GLN A 54 -9.48 -3.78 1.70
N THR A 55 -9.74 -4.67 0.77
CA THR A 55 -8.72 -5.23 -0.10
C THR A 55 -8.96 -4.80 -1.54
N VAL A 56 -7.96 -4.20 -2.17
CA VAL A 56 -8.03 -3.71 -3.56
C VAL A 56 -6.85 -4.25 -4.33
N GLN A 57 -7.11 -4.85 -5.48
CA GLN A 57 -6.05 -5.27 -6.40
C GLN A 57 -5.94 -4.27 -7.56
N ILE A 58 -4.74 -3.77 -7.77
CA ILE A 58 -4.42 -2.90 -8.89
C ILE A 58 -3.18 -3.49 -9.57
N GLY A 59 -3.31 -3.89 -10.83
CA GLY A 59 -2.24 -4.60 -11.48
C GLY A 59 -1.91 -5.88 -10.71
N ASN A 60 -0.64 -6.08 -10.40
CA ASN A 60 -0.17 -7.21 -9.60
C ASN A 60 0.21 -6.79 -8.17
N SER A 61 -0.52 -5.81 -7.65
CA SER A 61 -0.38 -5.34 -6.26
C SER A 61 -1.71 -5.47 -5.54
N ILE A 62 -1.69 -6.00 -4.32
CA ILE A 62 -2.86 -6.07 -3.45
C ILE A 62 -2.63 -5.11 -2.29
N PHE A 63 -3.53 -4.14 -2.17
CA PHE A 63 -3.50 -3.15 -1.09
C PHE A 63 -4.52 -3.56 -0.04
N VAL A 64 -4.05 -3.78 1.17
CA VAL A 64 -4.89 -4.16 2.31
C VAL A 64 -4.95 -2.96 3.24
N GLY A 65 -6.08 -2.30 3.27
CA GLY A 65 -6.27 -1.08 4.06
C GLY A 65 -7.15 -1.32 5.28
N THR A 66 -6.68 -0.89 6.42
CA THR A 66 -7.46 -0.89 7.66
C THR A 66 -7.88 0.54 7.97
N PHE A 67 -9.18 0.78 8.03
CA PHE A 67 -9.73 2.10 8.24
C PHE A 67 -9.93 2.40 9.72
N THR A 68 -9.47 3.58 10.14
CA THR A 68 -9.67 4.10 11.50
C THR A 68 -10.63 5.29 11.42
N PRO A 69 -11.92 5.10 11.73
CA PRO A 69 -12.94 6.15 11.51
C PRO A 69 -12.65 7.45 12.26
N GLU A 70 -12.19 7.37 13.50
CA GLU A 70 -11.96 8.54 14.34
C GLU A 70 -10.96 9.51 13.74
N LYS A 71 -9.98 8.99 13.01
CA LYS A 71 -8.92 9.78 12.38
C LYS A 71 -9.08 9.92 10.89
N ASN A 72 -10.10 9.29 10.33
CA ASN A 72 -10.29 9.21 8.88
C ASN A 72 -8.98 8.78 8.18
N ASN A 73 -8.34 7.78 8.75
CA ASN A 73 -7.03 7.30 8.34
C ASN A 73 -7.12 5.87 7.84
N MET A 74 -6.42 5.58 6.74
CA MET A 74 -6.28 4.23 6.21
C MET A 74 -4.84 3.78 6.42
N TYR A 75 -4.65 2.75 7.23
CA TYR A 75 -3.35 2.09 7.36
C TYR A 75 -3.25 1.02 6.29
N VAL A 76 -2.21 1.07 5.48
CA VAL A 76 -2.12 0.23 4.28
C VAL A 76 -0.91 -0.70 4.32
N ARG A 77 -1.15 -1.96 3.97
CA ARG A 77 -0.11 -2.94 3.68
C ARG A 77 -0.23 -3.34 2.22
N VAL A 78 0.89 -3.66 1.60
CA VAL A 78 0.93 -4.02 0.19
C VAL A 78 1.52 -5.42 0.03
N TYR A 79 0.79 -6.28 -0.66
CA TYR A 79 1.28 -7.60 -1.10
C TYR A 79 1.47 -7.49 -2.61
N ASN A 80 2.72 -7.55 -3.05
CA ASN A 80 3.06 -7.05 -4.37
C ASN A 80 3.94 -8.00 -5.16
N MET A 81 3.60 -8.17 -6.44
CA MET A 81 4.41 -8.91 -7.42
C MET A 81 4.92 -8.01 -8.54
N ASP A 82 4.60 -6.71 -8.51
CA ASP A 82 5.15 -5.74 -9.44
C ASP A 82 6.40 -5.09 -8.86
N VAL A 83 7.22 -4.53 -9.75
CA VAL A 83 8.46 -3.85 -9.35
C VAL A 83 8.59 -2.53 -10.10
N GLY A 84 9.44 -1.65 -9.57
CA GLY A 84 9.80 -0.40 -10.22
C GLY A 84 8.60 0.47 -10.55
N ARG A 85 8.54 0.92 -11.78
CA ARG A 85 7.52 1.86 -12.24
C ARG A 85 6.11 1.32 -12.11
N ASN A 86 5.91 0.03 -12.34
CA ASN A 86 4.58 -0.57 -12.24
C ASN A 86 4.05 -0.51 -10.81
N LEU A 87 4.91 -0.78 -9.84
CA LEU A 87 4.52 -0.66 -8.43
C LEU A 87 4.13 0.79 -8.09
N ILE A 88 4.92 1.76 -8.54
CA ILE A 88 4.66 3.17 -8.28
C ILE A 88 3.35 3.60 -8.94
N ASP A 89 3.09 3.17 -10.18
CA ASP A 89 1.82 3.44 -10.85
C ASP A 89 0.65 2.85 -10.08
N ASN A 90 0.80 1.64 -9.56
CA ASN A 90 -0.25 0.99 -8.77
C ASN A 90 -0.51 1.77 -7.47
N MET A 91 0.54 2.24 -6.81
CA MET A 91 0.43 3.06 -5.60
C MET A 91 -0.27 4.38 -5.89
N TYR A 92 0.07 5.03 -7.00
CA TYR A 92 -0.57 6.27 -7.41
C TYR A 92 -2.07 6.07 -7.63
N ASN A 93 -2.44 5.02 -8.33
CA ASN A 93 -3.84 4.72 -8.63
C ASN A 93 -4.62 4.34 -7.36
N TYR A 94 -3.97 3.65 -6.43
CA TYR A 94 -4.59 3.36 -5.14
C TYR A 94 -4.83 4.64 -4.34
N ALA A 95 -3.87 5.55 -4.32
CA ALA A 95 -4.03 6.84 -3.65
C ALA A 95 -5.22 7.62 -4.24
N ALA A 96 -5.34 7.64 -5.57
CA ALA A 96 -6.47 8.29 -6.23
C ALA A 96 -7.80 7.64 -5.85
N PHE A 97 -7.83 6.31 -5.77
CA PHE A 97 -9.00 5.56 -5.34
C PHE A 97 -9.43 5.95 -3.92
N LEU A 98 -8.48 6.02 -2.99
CA LEU A 98 -8.77 6.38 -1.60
C LEU A 98 -9.24 7.83 -1.49
N GLN A 99 -8.65 8.73 -2.26
CA GLN A 99 -9.06 10.12 -2.26
C GLN A 99 -10.53 10.26 -2.71
N LYS A 100 -10.94 9.52 -3.73
CA LYS A 100 -12.33 9.52 -4.18
C LYS A 100 -13.27 8.96 -3.13
N LYS A 101 -12.80 8.06 -2.29
CA LYS A 101 -13.59 7.49 -1.19
C LYS A 101 -13.67 8.41 0.03
N GLY A 102 -13.00 9.56 -0.01
CA GLY A 102 -13.05 10.54 1.07
C GLY A 102 -12.11 10.25 2.23
N VAL A 103 -11.12 9.38 2.05
CA VAL A 103 -10.09 9.13 3.05
C VAL A 103 -9.22 10.38 3.17
N ALA A 104 -8.96 10.84 4.39
CA ALA A 104 -8.15 12.02 4.61
C ALA A 104 -6.66 11.73 4.70
N PHE A 105 -6.30 10.61 5.31
CA PHE A 105 -4.90 10.23 5.52
C PHE A 105 -4.66 8.79 5.18
N VAL A 106 -3.48 8.51 4.66
CA VAL A 106 -2.99 7.15 4.46
C VAL A 106 -1.65 7.04 5.17
N SER A 107 -1.45 5.95 5.90
CA SER A 107 -0.17 5.65 6.50
C SER A 107 0.25 4.24 6.09
N ALA A 108 1.54 4.05 5.89
CA ALA A 108 2.11 2.76 5.52
C ALA A 108 3.52 2.66 6.09
N TYR A 109 3.98 1.43 6.27
CA TYR A 109 5.32 1.14 6.72
C TYR A 109 6.11 0.51 5.58
N ILE A 110 7.32 0.99 5.36
CA ILE A 110 8.18 0.52 4.27
C ILE A 110 9.50 0.04 4.85
N GLU A 111 9.79 -1.24 4.66
CA GLU A 111 11.06 -1.82 5.11
C GLU A 111 12.16 -1.73 4.06
N ASP A 112 11.78 -1.76 2.79
CA ASP A 112 12.73 -1.85 1.69
C ASP A 112 13.19 -0.47 1.22
N GLU A 113 14.43 -0.11 1.55
CA GLU A 113 15.04 1.16 1.15
C GLU A 113 15.11 1.34 -0.35
N ARG A 114 15.09 0.26 -1.12
CA ARG A 114 15.15 0.33 -2.58
C ARG A 114 13.91 1.00 -3.17
N LEU A 115 12.84 1.10 -2.39
CA LEU A 115 11.63 1.80 -2.82
C LEU A 115 11.74 3.32 -2.72
N LEU A 116 12.71 3.86 -1.99
CA LEU A 116 12.82 5.30 -1.79
C LEU A 116 12.87 6.13 -3.07
N PRO A 117 13.67 5.78 -4.09
CA PRO A 117 13.66 6.55 -5.33
C PRO A 117 12.29 6.55 -6.01
N GLY A 118 11.59 5.42 -5.99
CA GLY A 118 10.24 5.32 -6.53
C GLY A 118 9.25 6.17 -5.74
N LEU A 119 9.39 6.22 -4.42
CA LEU A 119 8.54 7.05 -3.58
C LEU A 119 8.71 8.53 -3.86
N ARG A 120 9.91 8.96 -4.25
CA ARG A 120 10.13 10.35 -4.69
C ARG A 120 9.39 10.65 -5.98
N VAL A 121 9.34 9.69 -6.90
CA VAL A 121 8.55 9.83 -8.13
C VAL A 121 7.06 9.94 -7.77
N LEU A 122 6.59 9.08 -6.88
CA LEU A 122 5.21 9.12 -6.41
C LEU A 122 4.90 10.46 -5.74
N GLN A 123 5.81 10.96 -4.91
CA GLN A 123 5.66 12.24 -4.24
C GLN A 123 5.45 13.38 -5.24
N ARG A 124 6.28 13.44 -6.26
CA ARG A 124 6.16 14.49 -7.29
C ARG A 124 4.85 14.38 -8.06
N ARG A 125 4.40 13.16 -8.37
CA ARG A 125 3.12 12.96 -9.07
C ARG A 125 1.95 13.41 -8.22
N LEU A 126 1.96 13.10 -6.93
CA LEU A 126 0.90 13.49 -6.00
C LEU A 126 0.91 15.00 -5.76
N GLU A 127 2.08 15.61 -5.63
CA GLU A 127 2.21 17.06 -5.45
C GLU A 127 1.60 17.82 -6.62
N LYS A 128 1.76 17.33 -7.83
CA LYS A 128 1.13 17.95 -9.01
C LYS A 128 -0.40 17.93 -8.93
N LYS A 129 -0.96 17.01 -8.16
CA LYS A 129 -2.39 16.94 -7.89
C LYS A 129 -2.74 17.66 -6.59
N GLY A 130 -1.76 18.30 -5.95
CA GLY A 130 -1.94 19.03 -4.70
C GLY A 130 -2.04 18.13 -3.48
N THR A 131 -1.60 16.89 -3.59
CA THR A 131 -1.60 15.93 -2.49
C THR A 131 -0.20 15.80 -1.91
N GLY A 132 -0.08 15.94 -0.59
CA GLY A 132 1.20 15.82 0.08
C GLY A 132 1.56 14.37 0.37
N LEU A 133 2.80 14.01 0.12
CA LEU A 133 3.36 12.73 0.53
C LEU A 133 4.62 12.99 1.35
N ASP A 134 4.66 12.49 2.57
CA ASP A 134 5.82 12.57 3.44
C ASP A 134 6.40 11.18 3.67
N VAL A 135 7.71 11.08 3.63
CA VAL A 135 8.43 9.86 3.98
C VAL A 135 9.34 10.19 5.14
N VAL A 136 9.19 9.47 6.24
CA VAL A 136 9.91 9.73 7.47
C VAL A 136 10.66 8.48 7.89
N GLU A 137 11.97 8.61 8.13
CA GLU A 137 12.76 7.51 8.68
C GLU A 137 12.34 7.25 10.12
N LEU A 138 12.15 5.99 10.46
CA LEU A 138 11.76 5.62 11.82
C LEU A 138 12.97 5.72 12.76
N GLU A 139 12.73 6.13 14.01
CA GLU A 139 13.77 6.29 15.01
C GLU A 139 14.56 5.00 15.27
N THR A 140 13.91 3.85 15.11
CA THR A 140 14.55 2.56 15.29
C THR A 140 15.52 2.20 14.15
N GLY A 141 15.47 2.92 13.04
CA GLY A 141 16.25 2.58 11.85
C GLY A 141 15.75 1.38 11.08
N ASP A 142 14.59 0.82 11.45
CA ASP A 142 14.08 -0.42 10.85
C ASP A 142 13.19 -0.19 9.64
N GLY A 143 13.11 1.02 9.13
CA GLY A 143 12.29 1.31 7.96
C GLY A 143 11.81 2.75 7.93
N PHE A 144 10.81 2.98 7.10
CA PHE A 144 10.27 4.32 6.82
C PHE A 144 8.76 4.32 6.98
N GLY A 145 8.25 5.36 7.60
CA GLY A 145 6.82 5.65 7.56
C GLY A 145 6.49 6.46 6.32
N MET A 146 5.45 6.08 5.60
CA MET A 146 4.93 6.86 4.49
C MET A 146 3.57 7.42 4.87
N PHE A 147 3.37 8.71 4.65
CA PHE A 147 2.13 9.40 5.01
C PHE A 147 1.62 10.20 3.83
N ILE A 148 0.38 9.97 3.44
CA ILE A 148 -0.28 10.72 2.38
C ILE A 148 -1.44 11.49 3.01
N LYS A 149 -1.49 12.79 2.75
CA LYS A 149 -2.49 13.68 3.31
C LYS A 149 -3.37 14.24 2.20
N PHE A 150 -4.59 13.69 2.08
CA PHE A 150 -5.55 14.14 1.07
C PHE A 150 -6.38 15.32 1.52
N GLY A 151 -6.74 15.35 2.79
CA GLY A 151 -7.70 16.30 3.31
C GLY A 151 -7.30 17.76 3.21
N LYS A 152 -6.02 18.03 3.04
CA LYS A 152 -5.52 19.40 2.95
C LYS A 152 -6.19 20.19 1.82
N GLN A 153 -6.38 19.57 0.67
CA GLN A 153 -7.04 20.22 -0.45
C GLN A 153 -8.51 20.47 -0.19
N SER A 154 -9.18 19.47 0.38
CA SER A 154 -10.58 19.59 0.73
C SER A 154 -10.77 20.72 1.74
N LEU A 155 -9.86 20.84 2.71
CA LEU A 155 -9.90 21.92 3.70
C LEU A 155 -9.74 23.28 3.04
N ARG A 156 -8.84 23.43 2.08
CA ARG A 156 -8.65 24.68 1.35
C ARG A 156 -9.87 25.05 0.54
N LYS A 157 -10.49 24.08 -0.09
CA LYS A 157 -11.72 24.31 -0.86
C LYS A 157 -12.88 24.70 0.04
N ALA A 158 -12.91 24.12 1.23
CA ALA A 158 -13.95 24.44 2.21
C ALA A 158 -13.75 25.82 2.82
N ALA A 159 -12.52 26.24 2.88
CA ALA A 159 -12.21 27.57 3.39
C ALA A 159 -12.51 28.65 2.37
#